data_5b9a704b59ed488bf63d847df1cf4034
#
_entry.id   5b9a704b59ed488bf63d847df1cf4034
#
_cell.length_a   1.000
_cell.length_b   1.000
_cell.length_c   1.000
_cell.angle_alpha   90.00
_cell.angle_beta   90.00
_cell.angle_gamma   90.00
#
_symmetry.space_group_name_H-M   'P 1'
#
loop_
_entity.id
_entity.type
_entity.pdbx_description
1 polymer ?
#
loop_
_entity_poly.entity_id
_entity_poly.type
_entity_poly.pdbx_seq_one_letter_code
_entity_poly.pdbx_strand_id
1 'polypeptide(L)'
;PEKALNLLISSDYKEAFANYSHLEISNTERKFIQKEVFDEAKAKVIKEITSSDILSSIVYEPHWHEGVIGIVASKLVENFEVPAMVFTDSEEKGIIKASCRSAGELNLYELLKKCDDLFLKFGGHKAAAGLSMRKENLGAFKERMNGFLSQIAEIERTKQDHYDIHIKFQE
;
A
#
# COMPACT_ATOMS: atom_id res chain seq x y z
N PRO A 1 16.05 7.70 -10.75
CA PRO A 1 15.70 7.45 -12.16
C PRO A 1 16.90 7.57 -13.11
N GLU A 2 17.71 8.61 -12.95
CA GLU A 2 18.85 8.93 -13.83
C GLU A 2 19.86 7.78 -13.97
N LYS A 3 20.29 7.18 -12.86
CA LYS A 3 21.24 6.06 -12.88
C LYS A 3 20.70 4.81 -13.59
N ALA A 4 19.38 4.55 -13.49
CA ALA A 4 18.76 3.45 -14.23
C ALA A 4 18.73 3.73 -15.74
N LEU A 5 18.46 4.98 -16.14
CA LEU A 5 18.55 5.39 -17.53
C LEU A 5 20.00 5.27 -18.04
N ASN A 6 20.96 5.80 -17.29
CA ASN A 6 22.38 5.75 -17.66
C ASN A 6 22.88 4.30 -17.79
N LEU A 7 22.42 3.37 -16.92
CA LEU A 7 22.74 1.96 -17.09
C LEU A 7 22.26 1.41 -18.43
N LEU A 8 21.03 1.78 -18.87
CA LEU A 8 20.42 1.25 -20.10
C LEU A 8 21.03 1.83 -21.38
N ILE A 9 21.53 3.08 -21.34
CA ILE A 9 22.05 3.77 -22.53
C ILE A 9 23.58 3.82 -22.60
N SER A 10 24.30 3.40 -21.53
CA SER A 10 25.75 3.43 -21.50
C SER A 10 26.35 2.43 -22.49
N SER A 11 27.30 2.89 -23.31
CA SER A 11 28.11 2.05 -24.19
C SER A 11 29.46 1.65 -23.55
N ASP A 12 29.79 2.22 -22.40
CA ASP A 12 31.01 1.90 -21.63
C ASP A 12 30.70 0.89 -20.53
N TYR A 13 31.40 -0.25 -20.54
CA TYR A 13 31.20 -1.31 -19.55
C TYR A 13 31.45 -0.85 -18.11
N LYS A 14 32.49 -0.02 -17.88
CA LYS A 14 32.86 0.43 -16.53
C LYS A 14 31.78 1.36 -15.96
N GLU A 15 31.26 2.25 -16.79
CA GLU A 15 30.17 3.14 -16.42
C GLU A 15 28.89 2.37 -16.17
N ALA A 16 28.53 1.45 -17.05
CA ALA A 16 27.37 0.56 -16.88
C ALA A 16 27.47 -0.25 -15.59
N PHE A 17 28.64 -0.86 -15.31
CA PHE A 17 28.86 -1.63 -14.09
C PHE A 17 28.78 -0.78 -12.81
N ALA A 18 29.30 0.46 -12.83
CA ALA A 18 29.19 1.39 -11.71
C ALA A 18 27.73 1.77 -11.42
N ASN A 19 26.93 2.06 -12.45
CA ASN A 19 25.51 2.35 -12.33
C ASN A 19 24.72 1.13 -11.83
N TYR A 20 25.01 -0.08 -12.35
CA TYR A 20 24.44 -1.32 -11.88
C TYR A 20 24.70 -1.56 -10.39
N SER A 21 25.97 -1.49 -9.98
CA SER A 21 26.37 -1.72 -8.59
C SER A 21 25.66 -0.77 -7.63
N HIS A 22 25.52 0.49 -8.00
CA HIS A 22 24.80 1.46 -7.20
C HIS A 22 23.30 1.18 -7.11
N LEU A 23 22.68 0.78 -8.21
CA LEU A 23 21.25 0.39 -8.22
C LEU A 23 21.01 -0.86 -7.39
N GLU A 24 21.92 -1.84 -7.41
CA GLU A 24 21.85 -3.06 -6.62
C GLU A 24 21.90 -2.78 -5.11
N ILE A 25 22.82 -1.89 -4.69
CA ILE A 25 22.91 -1.44 -3.30
C ILE A 25 21.60 -0.76 -2.88
N SER A 26 21.14 0.23 -3.65
CA SER A 26 19.90 0.96 -3.35
C SER A 26 18.68 0.05 -3.32
N ASN A 27 18.62 -0.96 -4.19
CA ASN A 27 17.52 -1.95 -4.21
C ASN A 27 17.57 -2.86 -2.98
N THR A 28 18.76 -3.24 -2.52
CA THR A 28 18.96 -4.04 -1.32
C THR A 28 18.53 -3.27 -0.06
N GLU A 29 18.95 -2.02 0.06
CA GLU A 29 18.52 -1.12 1.13
C GLU A 29 16.99 -0.93 1.14
N ARG A 30 16.40 -0.67 -0.03
CA ARG A 30 14.93 -0.56 -0.18
C ARG A 30 14.21 -1.84 0.28
N LYS A 31 14.72 -3.03 -0.10
CA LYS A 31 14.14 -4.31 0.32
C LYS A 31 14.21 -4.51 1.83
N PHE A 32 15.31 -4.09 2.45
CA PHE A 32 15.47 -4.16 3.90
C PHE A 32 14.46 -3.25 4.61
N ILE A 33 14.41 -1.97 4.27
CA ILE A 33 13.46 -1.00 4.83
C ILE A 33 12.00 -1.48 4.61
N GLN A 34 11.70 -1.96 3.41
CA GLN A 34 10.37 -2.51 3.10
C GLN A 34 9.99 -3.67 4.01
N LYS A 35 10.94 -4.56 4.33
CA LYS A 35 10.68 -5.70 5.21
C LYS A 35 10.40 -5.23 6.65
N GLU A 36 11.22 -4.33 7.19
CA GLU A 36 11.01 -3.78 8.54
C GLU A 36 9.64 -3.10 8.66
N VAL A 37 9.32 -2.20 7.72
CA VAL A 37 8.03 -1.49 7.71
C VAL A 37 6.86 -2.47 7.57
N PHE A 38 7.00 -3.51 6.75
CA PHE A 38 5.95 -4.53 6.60
C PHE A 38 5.73 -5.34 7.88
N ASP A 39 6.80 -5.77 8.55
CA ASP A 39 6.72 -6.56 9.79
C ASP A 39 6.05 -5.73 10.91
N GLU A 40 6.40 -4.45 11.05
CA GLU A 40 5.75 -3.54 11.99
C GLU A 40 4.26 -3.30 11.65
N ALA A 41 3.97 -3.01 10.37
CA ALA A 41 2.61 -2.77 9.90
C ALA A 41 1.72 -4.01 10.12
N LYS A 42 2.22 -5.20 9.79
CA LYS A 42 1.54 -6.48 10.02
C LYS A 42 1.25 -6.71 11.50
N ALA A 43 2.22 -6.44 12.38
CA ALA A 43 2.03 -6.56 13.83
C ALA A 43 0.94 -5.61 14.36
N LYS A 44 0.83 -4.38 13.79
CA LYS A 44 -0.25 -3.44 14.13
C LYS A 44 -1.61 -3.95 13.70
N VAL A 45 -1.74 -4.41 12.45
CA VAL A 45 -2.98 -4.99 11.95
C VAL A 45 -3.43 -6.15 12.85
N ILE A 46 -2.53 -7.08 13.18
CA ILE A 46 -2.85 -8.22 14.05
C ILE A 46 -3.34 -7.77 15.44
N LYS A 47 -2.77 -6.71 16.01
CA LYS A 47 -3.21 -6.16 17.30
C LYS A 47 -4.60 -5.52 17.25
N GLU A 48 -4.98 -4.95 16.10
CA GLU A 48 -6.31 -4.36 15.89
C GLU A 48 -7.39 -5.44 15.62
N ILE A 49 -7.00 -6.67 15.26
CA ILE A 49 -7.89 -7.83 15.12
C ILE A 49 -8.24 -8.38 16.49
N THR A 50 -9.29 -7.86 17.11
CA THR A 50 -9.64 -8.24 18.49
C THR A 50 -10.75 -9.30 18.63
N SER A 51 -11.43 -9.72 17.61
CA SER A 51 -12.50 -10.77 17.70
C SER A 51 -13.53 -10.73 16.59
N SER A 52 -13.39 -9.89 15.59
CA SER A 52 -14.29 -9.79 14.44
C SER A 52 -13.50 -9.74 13.16
N ASP A 53 -14.15 -10.04 12.05
CA ASP A 53 -13.55 -9.99 10.73
C ASP A 53 -12.92 -8.61 10.47
N ILE A 54 -11.67 -8.63 10.00
CA ILE A 54 -10.99 -7.42 9.58
C ILE A 54 -11.64 -6.88 8.30
N LEU A 55 -12.01 -5.61 8.31
CA LEU A 55 -12.63 -4.95 7.14
C LEU A 55 -11.59 -4.21 6.28
N SER A 56 -10.52 -3.73 6.90
CA SER A 56 -9.44 -3.00 6.25
C SER A 56 -8.17 -3.03 7.10
N SER A 57 -7.01 -2.85 6.45
CA SER A 57 -5.72 -2.67 7.10
C SER A 57 -5.34 -1.18 7.06
N ILE A 58 -5.74 -0.38 8.06
CA ILE A 58 -5.43 1.05 8.14
C ILE A 58 -4.41 1.28 9.25
N VAL A 59 -3.15 1.46 8.87
CA VAL A 59 -2.02 1.58 9.79
C VAL A 59 -1.23 2.86 9.59
N TYR A 60 -0.62 3.34 10.67
CA TYR A 60 0.18 4.56 10.68
C TYR A 60 1.40 4.41 11.60
N GLU A 61 2.55 4.90 11.12
CA GLU A 61 3.74 5.25 11.90
C GLU A 61 4.47 6.45 11.29
N PRO A 62 4.94 7.38 12.13
CA PRO A 62 5.56 8.62 11.65
C PRO A 62 6.89 8.42 10.93
N HIS A 63 7.61 7.35 11.25
CA HIS A 63 8.97 7.10 10.78
C HIS A 63 9.05 6.20 9.53
N TRP A 64 7.92 5.68 9.05
CA TRP A 64 7.95 4.84 7.86
C TRP A 64 8.34 5.62 6.61
N HIS A 65 9.21 5.04 5.81
CA HIS A 65 9.70 5.70 4.61
C HIS A 65 8.62 5.74 3.52
N GLU A 66 8.27 6.94 3.06
CA GLU A 66 7.22 7.18 2.05
C GLU A 66 7.42 6.35 0.77
N GLY A 67 8.68 6.10 0.34
CA GLY A 67 8.99 5.31 -0.86
C GLY A 67 8.65 3.82 -0.78
N VAL A 68 8.34 3.28 0.40
CA VAL A 68 8.00 1.85 0.58
C VAL A 68 6.57 1.59 1.01
N ILE A 69 5.84 2.60 1.54
CA ILE A 69 4.48 2.39 2.06
C ILE A 69 3.51 1.84 1.00
N GLY A 70 3.70 2.17 -0.28
CA GLY A 70 2.87 1.63 -1.37
C GLY A 70 3.08 0.13 -1.60
N ILE A 71 4.33 -0.34 -1.46
CA ILE A 71 4.67 -1.77 -1.57
C ILE A 71 4.16 -2.51 -0.34
N VAL A 72 4.29 -1.88 0.84
CA VAL A 72 3.76 -2.44 2.11
C VAL A 72 2.24 -2.58 2.06
N ALA A 73 1.53 -1.57 1.54
CA ALA A 73 0.08 -1.66 1.36
C ALA A 73 -0.32 -2.84 0.46
N SER A 74 0.39 -3.06 -0.66
CA SER A 74 0.16 -4.24 -1.51
C SER A 74 0.36 -5.56 -0.75
N LYS A 75 1.44 -5.67 0.03
CA LYS A 75 1.72 -6.87 0.83
C LYS A 75 0.69 -7.09 1.95
N LEU A 76 0.15 -6.04 2.55
CA LEU A 76 -0.94 -6.17 3.51
C LEU A 76 -2.21 -6.70 2.86
N VAL A 77 -2.56 -6.23 1.65
CA VAL A 77 -3.67 -6.80 0.86
C VAL A 77 -3.43 -8.28 0.57
N GLU A 78 -2.22 -8.66 0.17
CA GLU A 78 -1.86 -10.08 -0.09
C GLU A 78 -1.97 -10.96 1.17
N ASN A 79 -1.68 -10.42 2.36
CA ASN A 79 -1.68 -11.19 3.61
C ASN A 79 -3.04 -11.27 4.28
N PHE A 80 -3.86 -10.23 4.18
CA PHE A 80 -5.12 -10.10 4.92
C PHE A 80 -6.36 -10.11 4.01
N GLU A 81 -6.16 -10.08 2.69
CA GLU A 81 -7.22 -10.11 1.67
C GLU A 81 -8.28 -9.00 1.78
N VAL A 82 -7.91 -7.91 2.44
CA VAL A 82 -8.74 -6.70 2.62
C VAL A 82 -8.01 -5.45 2.12
N PRO A 83 -8.73 -4.36 1.79
CA PRO A 83 -8.09 -3.12 1.38
C PRO A 83 -7.14 -2.59 2.45
N ALA A 84 -6.00 -2.04 2.00
CA ALA A 84 -4.94 -1.55 2.89
C ALA A 84 -4.61 -0.07 2.63
N MET A 85 -4.47 0.71 3.71
CA MET A 85 -4.07 2.11 3.70
C MET A 85 -2.93 2.30 4.69
N VAL A 86 -1.74 2.56 4.17
CA VAL A 86 -0.51 2.69 4.98
C VAL A 86 -0.10 4.15 5.02
N PHE A 87 -0.12 4.72 6.22
CA PHE A 87 0.16 6.13 6.47
C PHE A 87 1.54 6.33 7.07
N THR A 88 2.15 7.47 6.75
CA THR A 88 3.38 7.98 7.37
C THR A 88 3.33 9.50 7.49
N ASP A 89 4.23 10.10 8.27
CA ASP A 89 4.34 11.55 8.33
C ASP A 89 4.81 12.12 6.97
N SER A 90 4.30 13.30 6.65
CA SER A 90 4.81 14.14 5.56
C SER A 90 5.95 15.01 6.07
N GLU A 91 6.70 15.64 5.18
CA GLU A 91 7.66 16.70 5.52
C GLU A 91 6.98 17.88 6.21
N GLU A 92 5.72 18.12 5.92
CA GLU A 92 4.91 19.18 6.54
C GLU A 92 4.36 18.69 7.88
N LYS A 93 4.66 19.43 8.95
CA LYS A 93 4.27 19.08 10.32
C LYS A 93 2.75 18.98 10.50
N GLY A 94 2.31 17.87 11.08
CA GLY A 94 0.90 17.58 11.32
C GLY A 94 0.13 17.05 10.11
N ILE A 95 0.80 16.88 8.98
CA ILE A 95 0.26 16.25 7.78
C ILE A 95 0.78 14.82 7.66
N ILE A 96 -0.11 13.90 7.32
CA ILE A 96 0.22 12.50 7.00
C ILE A 96 -0.13 12.19 5.56
N LYS A 97 0.66 11.30 4.96
CA LYS A 97 0.44 10.78 3.61
C LYS A 97 0.12 9.30 3.66
N ALA A 98 -0.70 8.82 2.74
CA ALA A 98 -0.99 7.40 2.61
C ALA A 98 -0.83 6.89 1.19
N SER A 99 -0.43 5.63 1.13
CA SER A 99 -0.59 4.79 -0.04
C SER A 99 -1.69 3.76 0.23
N CYS A 100 -2.67 3.70 -0.67
CA CYS A 100 -3.85 2.87 -0.52
C CYS A 100 -3.88 1.82 -1.63
N ARG A 101 -4.32 0.60 -1.30
CA ARG A 101 -4.49 -0.51 -2.24
C ARG A 101 -5.84 -1.17 -2.01
N SER A 102 -6.50 -1.50 -3.09
CA SER A 102 -7.78 -2.22 -3.08
C SER A 102 -7.58 -3.72 -2.90
N ALA A 103 -8.64 -4.38 -2.49
CA ALA A 103 -8.78 -5.84 -2.52
C ALA A 103 -10.05 -6.20 -3.28
N GLY A 104 -10.06 -7.38 -3.91
CA GLY A 104 -11.22 -7.85 -4.69
C GLY A 104 -11.64 -6.90 -5.81
N GLU A 105 -12.93 -6.79 -6.02
CA GLU A 105 -13.55 -5.93 -7.02
C GLU A 105 -13.84 -4.51 -6.52
N LEU A 106 -13.45 -4.20 -5.28
CA LEU A 106 -13.70 -2.91 -4.64
C LEU A 106 -13.13 -1.74 -5.45
N ASN A 107 -13.96 -0.75 -5.75
CA ASN A 107 -13.50 0.51 -6.31
C ASN A 107 -13.02 1.44 -5.18
N LEU A 108 -11.71 1.37 -4.89
CA LEU A 108 -11.09 2.13 -3.82
C LEU A 108 -11.22 3.65 -4.02
N TYR A 109 -11.15 4.13 -5.26
CA TYR A 109 -11.28 5.55 -5.57
C TYR A 109 -12.66 6.09 -5.16
N GLU A 110 -13.74 5.42 -5.57
CA GLU A 110 -15.11 5.83 -5.21
C GLU A 110 -15.37 5.73 -3.70
N LEU A 111 -14.75 4.75 -3.03
CA LEU A 111 -14.85 4.61 -1.59
C LEU A 111 -14.15 5.77 -0.86
N LEU A 112 -12.91 6.09 -1.24
CA LEU A 112 -12.13 7.18 -0.66
C LEU A 112 -12.80 8.54 -0.93
N LYS A 113 -13.41 8.72 -2.10
CA LYS A 113 -14.15 9.95 -2.46
C LYS A 113 -15.26 10.30 -1.47
N LYS A 114 -15.83 9.32 -0.79
CA LYS A 114 -16.83 9.56 0.28
C LYS A 114 -16.24 10.19 1.55
N CYS A 115 -14.90 10.29 1.62
CA CYS A 115 -14.15 10.90 2.72
C CYS A 115 -13.34 12.14 2.25
N ASP A 116 -13.63 12.71 1.08
CA ASP A 116 -12.84 13.78 0.46
C ASP A 116 -12.74 15.05 1.32
N ASP A 117 -13.77 15.30 2.17
CA ASP A 117 -13.79 16.38 3.16
C ASP A 117 -12.68 16.28 4.22
N LEU A 118 -12.09 15.10 4.42
CA LEU A 118 -10.98 14.87 5.35
C LEU A 118 -9.61 15.07 4.70
N PHE A 119 -9.54 15.15 3.37
CA PHE A 119 -8.29 15.16 2.63
C PHE A 119 -7.82 16.57 2.26
N LEU A 120 -6.50 16.75 2.24
CA LEU A 120 -5.85 17.91 1.65
C LEU A 120 -5.56 17.69 0.17
N LYS A 121 -5.13 16.46 -0.17
CA LYS A 121 -4.89 16.00 -1.54
C LYS A 121 -5.33 14.53 -1.64
N PHE A 122 -5.89 14.20 -2.78
CA PHE A 122 -6.36 12.85 -3.06
C PHE A 122 -6.29 12.59 -4.56
N GLY A 123 -5.88 11.39 -4.95
CA GLY A 123 -5.84 10.98 -6.35
C GLY A 123 -5.57 9.48 -6.47
N GLY A 124 -6.00 8.91 -7.60
CA GLY A 124 -5.82 7.49 -7.86
C GLY A 124 -6.83 6.93 -8.83
N HIS A 125 -7.01 5.62 -8.78
CA HIS A 125 -7.95 4.86 -9.60
C HIS A 125 -8.49 3.65 -8.81
N LYS A 126 -9.30 2.78 -9.46
CA LYS A 126 -9.99 1.64 -8.82
C LYS A 126 -9.10 0.84 -7.87
N ALA A 127 -7.88 0.50 -8.30
CA ALA A 127 -7.00 -0.44 -7.57
C ALA A 127 -6.03 0.22 -6.58
N ALA A 128 -5.66 1.49 -6.81
CA ALA A 128 -4.65 2.18 -6.02
C ALA A 128 -4.92 3.67 -5.95
N ALA A 129 -4.64 4.26 -4.79
CA ALA A 129 -4.76 5.70 -4.57
C ALA A 129 -3.68 6.20 -3.62
N GLY A 130 -3.44 7.53 -3.68
CA GLY A 130 -2.63 8.26 -2.72
C GLY A 130 -3.43 9.41 -2.15
N LEU A 131 -3.22 9.73 -0.89
CA LEU A 131 -3.87 10.85 -0.24
C LEU A 131 -2.95 11.51 0.80
N SER A 132 -3.27 12.75 1.16
CA SER A 132 -2.72 13.41 2.33
C SER A 132 -3.83 14.07 3.13
N MET A 133 -3.68 14.10 4.44
CA MET A 133 -4.64 14.72 5.34
C MET A 133 -3.97 15.20 6.64
N ARG A 134 -4.70 15.96 7.44
CA ARG A 134 -4.26 16.28 8.80
C ARG A 134 -4.26 15.01 9.65
N LYS A 135 -3.22 14.83 10.47
CA LYS A 135 -3.08 13.66 11.34
C LYS A 135 -4.26 13.50 12.32
N GLU A 136 -4.84 14.59 12.76
CA GLU A 136 -6.03 14.59 13.64
C GLU A 136 -7.26 13.92 13.02
N ASN A 137 -7.33 13.89 11.67
CA ASN A 137 -8.45 13.26 10.94
C ASN A 137 -8.34 11.74 10.84
N LEU A 138 -7.20 11.12 11.24
CA LEU A 138 -6.98 9.69 11.05
C LEU A 138 -8.03 8.82 11.76
N GLY A 139 -8.44 9.21 12.97
CA GLY A 139 -9.50 8.49 13.72
C GLY A 139 -10.82 8.50 12.97
N ALA A 140 -11.30 9.68 12.59
CA ALA A 140 -12.54 9.84 11.82
C ALA A 140 -12.49 9.11 10.46
N PHE A 141 -11.33 9.13 9.81
CA PHE A 141 -11.13 8.38 8.57
C PHE A 141 -11.28 6.87 8.77
N LYS A 142 -10.62 6.29 9.80
CA LYS A 142 -10.74 4.85 10.13
C LYS A 142 -12.19 4.45 10.39
N GLU A 143 -12.92 5.22 11.19
CA GLU A 143 -14.32 4.95 11.51
C GLU A 143 -15.22 4.98 10.27
N ARG A 144 -15.10 6.01 9.44
CA ARG A 144 -15.88 6.13 8.20
C ARG A 144 -15.58 5.01 7.22
N MET A 145 -14.31 4.68 7.01
CA MET A 145 -13.90 3.61 6.11
C MET A 145 -14.46 2.26 6.54
N ASN A 146 -14.33 1.91 7.81
CA ASN A 146 -14.89 0.68 8.35
C ASN A 146 -16.43 0.67 8.26
N GLY A 147 -17.10 1.80 8.52
CA GLY A 147 -18.54 1.95 8.35
C GLY A 147 -19.00 1.73 6.90
N PHE A 148 -18.27 2.21 5.90
CA PHE A 148 -18.58 1.96 4.50
C PHE A 148 -18.31 0.50 4.11
N LEU A 149 -17.18 -0.05 4.52
CA LEU A 149 -16.79 -1.42 4.19
C LEU A 149 -17.70 -2.47 4.82
N SER A 150 -18.28 -2.20 6.00
CA SER A 150 -19.26 -3.09 6.63
C SER A 150 -20.57 -3.24 5.85
N GLN A 151 -20.87 -2.28 4.95
CA GLN A 151 -22.06 -2.29 4.11
C GLN A 151 -21.82 -2.95 2.75
N ILE A 152 -20.57 -3.25 2.39
CA ILE A 152 -20.18 -3.86 1.12
C ILE A 152 -20.11 -5.37 1.31
N ALA A 153 -20.64 -6.12 0.34
CA ALA A 153 -20.58 -7.57 0.35
C ALA A 153 -19.10 -8.06 0.46
N GLU A 154 -18.89 -9.12 1.20
CA GLU A 154 -17.55 -9.68 1.44
C GLU A 154 -16.82 -10.00 0.12
N ILE A 155 -17.53 -10.57 -0.84
CA ILE A 155 -17.01 -10.94 -2.16
C ILE A 155 -16.44 -9.73 -2.93
N GLU A 156 -16.95 -8.51 -2.70
CA GLU A 156 -16.48 -7.30 -3.39
C GLU A 156 -15.23 -6.71 -2.75
N ARG A 157 -15.01 -6.96 -1.46
CA ARG A 157 -13.93 -6.35 -0.67
C ARG A 157 -12.76 -7.27 -0.41
N THR A 158 -12.88 -8.57 -0.68
CA THR A 158 -11.81 -9.55 -0.54
C THR A 158 -11.16 -9.88 -1.87
N LYS A 159 -9.89 -10.28 -1.83
CA LYS A 159 -9.18 -10.78 -3.00
C LYS A 159 -9.79 -12.11 -3.43
N GLN A 160 -9.97 -12.29 -4.75
CA GLN A 160 -10.39 -13.55 -5.34
C GLN A 160 -9.29 -14.08 -6.24
N ASP A 161 -9.04 -15.39 -6.18
CA ASP A 161 -8.16 -16.06 -7.11
C ASP A 161 -8.90 -16.36 -8.42
N HIS A 162 -8.33 -15.93 -9.54
CA HIS A 162 -8.83 -16.21 -10.86
C HIS A 162 -7.92 -17.26 -11.54
N TYR A 163 -8.53 -18.25 -12.18
CA TYR A 163 -7.83 -19.27 -12.92
C TYR A 163 -8.04 -19.08 -14.43
N ASP A 164 -6.97 -19.04 -15.19
CA ASP A 164 -7.05 -18.96 -16.66
C ASP A 164 -7.36 -20.31 -17.28
N ILE A 165 -6.95 -21.41 -16.63
CA ILE A 165 -7.10 -22.80 -17.15
C ILE A 165 -7.42 -23.76 -16.01
N HIS A 166 -8.39 -24.63 -16.24
CA HIS A 166 -8.67 -25.80 -15.39
C HIS A 166 -8.07 -27.06 -16.02
N ILE A 167 -6.96 -27.57 -15.47
CA ILE A 167 -6.30 -28.79 -15.95
C ILE A 167 -6.81 -29.98 -15.14
N LYS A 168 -7.42 -30.96 -15.85
CA LYS A 168 -7.74 -32.27 -15.26
C LYS A 168 -6.56 -33.22 -15.52
N PHE A 169 -5.94 -33.73 -14.47
CA PHE A 169 -5.03 -34.83 -14.56
C PHE A 169 -5.86 -36.09 -14.80
N GLN A 170 -5.55 -36.84 -15.87
CA GLN A 170 -6.04 -38.21 -16.04
C GLN A 170 -5.16 -39.13 -15.21
N GLU A 171 -5.76 -39.95 -14.35
CA GLU A 171 -5.09 -41.02 -13.61
C GLU A 171 -4.60 -42.13 -14.54
#